data_5cea42af792534dcb93981f2835c2404
#
_entry.id   5cea42af792534dcb93981f2835c2404
#
_cell.length_a   1.000
_cell.length_b   1.000
_cell.length_c   1.000
_cell.angle_alpha   90.00
_cell.angle_beta   90.00
_cell.angle_gamma   90.00
#
_symmetry.space_group_name_H-M   'P 1'
#
loop_
_entity.id
_entity.type
_entity.pdbx_description
1 polymer ?
#
loop_
_entity_poly.entity_id
_entity_poly.type
_entity_poly.pdbx_seq_one_letter_code
_entity_poly.pdbx_strand_id
1 'polypeptide(L)'
;MKHILRIFSGYWLMFIILVGFTYAMVMANLWLPDKMSEIVNNGIIKQDMPAIWHNGLAMILVTAAGGLCSIVIGFLAARIATGMAQKLRTELFERVESFALADFNKFSTASLITRSTNDIQQIQMTSILLLRLALMAPIMAIGGLQKAIHNAPNLSWIIALAVSVLLVVIAMLFVIAVPRFKKLQTLVDKLNLVTRENLVGLKVIRAFHNEKIEQKKFQQANTELNKMNLFVNRLMMLLDPIMTLVMNFSSVAIVWFGAHLISSGNLQIGNMMAFLEYAMQVIISFLLLSMVFIMVPRAAVSVKRVGEVLDTLPSIVDPQSPQQLPHDATGKIEFKDVTFTYPDADLPVLSSINFTAEPGQTTAFIGSTGSGKSTLINLIPRFYDVSAGQILLDGVDIRQLKLEDLYDQIGYVPQKGVLFSGTIASNINYGNAKASQKLVEKSAKIAQAAEFVSELKNGYKNEIAQGGSNVSGGQRQRLSIARAIAVEPNVYIFDDSFSALDFKTDAKLRSALAKETKHKTVLIVGQRINTIMNADKIIVLDEGKIVGQGTHQELMKDCEVYQEIAASQLSEDDLQKMSATTAKGAA
;
A
#
# COMPACT_ATOMS: atom_id res chain seq x y z
N MET A 1 -10.47 -4.60 11.99
CA MET A 1 -11.21 -3.91 13.08
C MET A 1 -10.44 -3.81 14.38
N LYS A 2 -9.79 -4.89 14.87
CA LYS A 2 -9.02 -4.91 16.13
C LYS A 2 -7.93 -3.83 16.21
N HIS A 3 -7.14 -3.64 15.14
CA HIS A 3 -6.08 -2.63 15.10
C HIS A 3 -6.61 -1.20 15.28
N ILE A 4 -7.72 -0.85 14.58
CA ILE A 4 -8.31 0.48 14.70
C ILE A 4 -8.82 0.73 16.12
N LEU A 5 -9.51 -0.25 16.73
CA LEU A 5 -10.00 -0.13 18.11
C LEU A 5 -8.83 0.00 19.11
N ARG A 6 -7.76 -0.75 18.91
CA ARG A 6 -6.53 -0.63 19.74
C ARG A 6 -5.91 0.76 19.63
N ILE A 7 -5.78 1.30 18.40
CA ILE A 7 -5.21 2.64 18.21
C ILE A 7 -6.15 3.70 18.77
N PHE A 8 -7.47 3.54 18.57
CA PHE A 8 -8.50 4.45 19.09
C PHE A 8 -8.49 4.49 20.63
N SER A 9 -8.24 3.38 21.29
CA SER A 9 -8.18 3.33 22.77
C SER A 9 -7.14 4.31 23.35
N GLY A 10 -6.11 4.67 22.60
CA GLY A 10 -5.16 5.71 23.01
C GLY A 10 -5.71 7.14 23.01
N TYR A 11 -6.91 7.36 22.45
CA TYR A 11 -7.56 8.67 22.35
C TYR A 11 -8.86 8.75 23.16
N TRP A 12 -9.15 7.78 24.05
CA TRP A 12 -10.41 7.66 24.76
C TRP A 12 -10.78 8.91 25.57
N LEU A 13 -9.80 9.58 26.20
CA LEU A 13 -10.03 10.81 26.96
C LEU A 13 -10.49 11.95 26.04
N MET A 14 -9.81 12.13 24.89
CA MET A 14 -10.22 13.14 23.91
C MET A 14 -11.61 12.84 23.33
N PHE A 15 -11.94 11.56 23.17
CA PHE A 15 -13.28 11.14 22.73
C PHE A 15 -14.36 11.48 23.76
N ILE A 16 -14.15 11.25 25.05
CA ILE A 16 -15.11 11.63 26.10
C ILE A 16 -15.32 13.15 26.11
N ILE A 17 -14.22 13.94 26.03
CA ILE A 17 -14.31 15.39 25.97
C ILE A 17 -15.11 15.82 24.72
N LEU A 18 -14.86 15.21 23.57
CA LEU A 18 -15.60 15.47 22.33
C LEU A 18 -17.09 15.18 22.49
N VAL A 19 -17.47 14.06 23.10
CA VAL A 19 -18.87 13.71 23.38
C VAL A 19 -19.51 14.77 24.29
N GLY A 20 -18.82 15.22 25.34
CA GLY A 20 -19.30 16.27 26.25
C GLY A 20 -19.55 17.60 25.53
N PHE A 21 -18.61 18.04 24.70
CA PHE A 21 -18.79 19.27 23.90
C PHE A 21 -19.89 19.12 22.84
N THR A 22 -20.01 17.92 22.21
CA THR A 22 -21.10 17.63 21.27
C THR A 22 -22.46 17.70 21.96
N TYR A 23 -22.58 17.12 23.14
CA TYR A 23 -23.80 17.21 23.94
C TYR A 23 -24.11 18.66 24.31
N ALA A 24 -23.13 19.41 24.82
CA ALA A 24 -23.31 20.84 25.16
C ALA A 24 -23.73 21.67 23.95
N MET A 25 -23.11 21.46 22.80
CA MET A 25 -23.47 22.16 21.55
C MET A 25 -24.90 21.84 21.12
N VAL A 26 -25.30 20.56 21.16
CA VAL A 26 -26.68 20.17 20.79
C VAL A 26 -27.70 20.72 21.78
N MET A 27 -27.41 20.68 23.08
CA MET A 27 -28.29 21.29 24.10
C MET A 27 -28.41 22.81 23.91
N ALA A 28 -27.30 23.49 23.58
CA ALA A 28 -27.34 24.91 23.23
C ALA A 28 -28.28 25.17 22.05
N ASN A 29 -28.17 24.40 20.97
CA ASN A 29 -29.03 24.53 19.80
C ASN A 29 -30.51 24.25 20.11
N LEU A 30 -30.80 23.24 20.95
CA LEU A 30 -32.15 22.89 21.38
C LEU A 30 -32.76 23.91 22.38
N TRP A 31 -31.93 24.73 23.01
CA TRP A 31 -32.41 25.76 23.93
C TRP A 31 -32.84 27.04 23.20
N LEU A 32 -32.33 27.32 22.01
CA LEU A 32 -32.66 28.50 21.22
C LEU A 32 -34.14 28.61 20.89
N PRO A 33 -34.84 27.55 20.40
CA PRO A 33 -36.30 27.62 20.15
C PRO A 33 -37.14 27.90 21.41
N ASP A 34 -36.72 27.37 22.59
CA ASP A 34 -37.39 27.70 23.85
C ASP A 34 -37.30 29.20 24.15
N LYS A 35 -36.15 29.82 23.99
CA LYS A 35 -35.96 31.25 24.22
C LYS A 35 -36.69 32.10 23.18
N MET A 36 -36.75 31.64 21.94
CA MET A 36 -37.57 32.28 20.90
C MET A 36 -39.06 32.26 21.29
N SER A 37 -39.53 31.12 21.81
CA SER A 37 -40.91 31.01 22.34
C SER A 37 -41.18 32.00 23.48
N GLU A 38 -40.24 32.14 24.42
CA GLU A 38 -40.36 33.10 25.53
C GLU A 38 -40.38 34.55 25.01
N ILE A 39 -39.54 34.93 24.04
CA ILE A 39 -39.58 36.26 23.41
C ILE A 39 -40.94 36.53 22.82
N VAL A 40 -41.55 35.58 22.10
CA VAL A 40 -42.86 35.76 21.47
C VAL A 40 -43.96 35.84 22.51
N ASN A 41 -44.03 34.86 23.44
CA ASN A 41 -45.14 34.75 24.38
C ASN A 41 -45.10 35.79 25.50
N ASN A 42 -43.93 36.11 26.02
CA ASN A 42 -43.77 37.02 27.17
C ASN A 42 -43.33 38.43 26.78
N GLY A 43 -42.53 38.55 25.69
CA GLY A 43 -42.03 39.82 25.21
C GLY A 43 -43.00 40.51 24.24
N ILE A 44 -43.26 39.89 23.08
CA ILE A 44 -44.03 40.54 21.99
C ILE A 44 -45.51 40.62 22.35
N ILE A 45 -46.12 39.50 22.77
CA ILE A 45 -47.57 39.46 23.06
C ILE A 45 -47.91 40.34 24.28
N LYS A 46 -47.05 40.36 25.30
CA LYS A 46 -47.24 41.18 26.53
C LYS A 46 -46.62 42.56 26.44
N GLN A 47 -45.97 42.92 25.34
CA GLN A 47 -45.28 44.20 25.13
C GLN A 47 -44.18 44.49 26.18
N ASP A 48 -43.54 43.43 26.71
CA ASP A 48 -42.47 43.51 27.70
C ASP A 48 -41.07 43.58 27.02
N MET A 49 -40.57 44.79 26.80
CA MET A 49 -39.28 45.05 26.18
C MET A 49 -38.11 44.50 26.99
N PRO A 50 -38.02 44.60 28.32
CA PRO A 50 -37.04 43.94 29.15
C PRO A 50 -36.93 42.44 28.93
N ALA A 51 -38.04 41.71 28.79
CA ALA A 51 -38.06 40.27 28.51
C ALA A 51 -37.45 39.94 27.13
N ILE A 52 -37.71 40.80 26.12
CA ILE A 52 -37.10 40.64 24.79
C ILE A 52 -35.60 40.78 24.86
N TRP A 53 -35.10 41.85 25.50
CA TRP A 53 -33.67 42.09 25.63
C TRP A 53 -32.95 40.99 26.41
N HIS A 54 -33.54 40.54 27.53
CA HIS A 54 -32.93 39.47 28.36
C HIS A 54 -32.80 38.15 27.59
N ASN A 55 -33.90 37.69 26.96
CA ASN A 55 -33.87 36.43 26.21
C ASN A 55 -33.06 36.56 24.91
N GLY A 56 -33.12 37.72 24.24
CA GLY A 56 -32.28 37.98 23.05
C GLY A 56 -30.77 37.93 23.33
N LEU A 57 -30.33 38.57 24.43
CA LEU A 57 -28.95 38.51 24.85
C LEU A 57 -28.53 37.07 25.22
N ALA A 58 -29.42 36.35 25.95
CA ALA A 58 -29.18 34.94 26.28
C ALA A 58 -29.02 34.07 25.02
N MET A 59 -29.84 34.28 23.99
CA MET A 59 -29.70 33.59 22.71
C MET A 59 -28.35 33.85 22.02
N ILE A 60 -27.91 35.11 22.02
CA ILE A 60 -26.59 35.49 21.46
C ILE A 60 -25.46 34.79 22.21
N LEU A 61 -25.49 34.80 23.54
CA LEU A 61 -24.46 34.16 24.37
C LEU A 61 -24.43 32.64 24.17
N VAL A 62 -25.58 31.99 24.12
CA VAL A 62 -25.71 30.54 23.89
C VAL A 62 -25.24 30.15 22.48
N THR A 63 -25.61 30.97 21.48
CA THR A 63 -25.13 30.76 20.10
C THR A 63 -23.60 30.88 20.03
N ALA A 64 -23.02 31.89 20.67
CA ALA A 64 -21.56 32.05 20.74
C ALA A 64 -20.91 30.86 21.45
N ALA A 65 -21.46 30.41 22.59
CA ALA A 65 -20.98 29.22 23.30
C ALA A 65 -21.10 27.95 22.44
N GLY A 66 -22.19 27.74 21.72
CA GLY A 66 -22.39 26.64 20.77
C GLY A 66 -21.36 26.68 19.63
N GLY A 67 -21.05 27.88 19.12
CA GLY A 67 -20.00 28.10 18.12
C GLY A 67 -18.62 27.71 18.63
N LEU A 68 -18.27 28.10 19.84
CA LEU A 68 -17.01 27.69 20.49
C LEU A 68 -16.93 26.19 20.70
N CYS A 69 -18.02 25.55 21.15
CA CYS A 69 -18.11 24.10 21.24
C CYS A 69 -17.86 23.42 19.88
N SER A 70 -18.45 23.95 18.80
CA SER A 70 -18.27 23.44 17.44
C SER A 70 -16.80 23.49 16.98
N ILE A 71 -16.08 24.56 17.31
CA ILE A 71 -14.64 24.68 17.02
C ILE A 71 -13.85 23.60 17.77
N VAL A 72 -14.12 23.43 19.07
CA VAL A 72 -13.45 22.42 19.91
C VAL A 72 -13.74 21.00 19.37
N ILE A 73 -14.99 20.70 19.03
CA ILE A 73 -15.38 19.41 18.43
C ILE A 73 -14.62 19.17 17.12
N GLY A 74 -14.56 20.18 16.24
CA GLY A 74 -13.82 20.10 14.98
C GLY A 74 -12.34 19.80 15.20
N PHE A 75 -11.72 20.51 16.14
CA PHE A 75 -10.31 20.31 16.51
C PHE A 75 -10.04 18.91 17.08
N LEU A 76 -10.85 18.46 18.04
CA LEU A 76 -10.70 17.15 18.68
C LEU A 76 -10.93 16.01 17.67
N ALA A 77 -11.98 16.09 16.86
CA ALA A 77 -12.28 15.10 15.84
C ALA A 77 -11.14 14.99 14.82
N ALA A 78 -10.61 16.13 14.34
CA ALA A 78 -9.48 16.16 13.44
C ALA A 78 -8.22 15.54 14.09
N ARG A 79 -7.91 15.91 15.34
CA ARG A 79 -6.73 15.42 16.05
C ARG A 79 -6.78 13.92 16.32
N ILE A 80 -7.93 13.39 16.70
CA ILE A 80 -8.14 11.94 16.88
C ILE A 80 -7.94 11.21 15.55
N ALA A 81 -8.64 11.63 14.50
CA ALA A 81 -8.63 10.93 13.22
C ALA A 81 -7.27 11.02 12.50
N THR A 82 -6.59 12.18 12.55
CA THR A 82 -5.25 12.33 11.95
C THR A 82 -4.19 11.55 12.75
N GLY A 83 -4.27 11.56 14.08
CA GLY A 83 -3.38 10.77 14.92
C GLY A 83 -3.55 9.25 14.73
N MET A 84 -4.80 8.79 14.57
CA MET A 84 -5.08 7.40 14.18
C MET A 84 -4.50 7.05 12.82
N ALA A 85 -4.69 7.92 11.82
CA ALA A 85 -4.16 7.71 10.47
C ALA A 85 -2.64 7.68 10.44
N GLN A 86 -1.98 8.54 11.22
CA GLN A 86 -0.53 8.55 11.37
C GLN A 86 -0.03 7.21 11.93
N LYS A 87 -0.60 6.73 13.06
CA LYS A 87 -0.22 5.45 13.65
C LYS A 87 -0.46 4.27 12.71
N LEU A 88 -1.62 4.27 12.00
CA LEU A 88 -1.91 3.23 11.01
C LEU A 88 -0.87 3.20 9.88
N ARG A 89 -0.43 4.36 9.37
CA ARG A 89 0.62 4.43 8.34
C ARG A 89 1.94 3.88 8.85
N THR A 90 2.33 4.26 10.06
CA THR A 90 3.58 3.78 10.68
C THR A 90 3.52 2.26 10.87
N GLU A 91 2.48 1.73 11.53
CA GLU A 91 2.32 0.29 11.74
C GLU A 91 2.26 -0.49 10.41
N LEU A 92 1.57 0.06 9.39
CA LEU A 92 1.49 -0.58 8.07
C LEU A 92 2.86 -0.61 7.37
N PHE A 93 3.59 0.50 7.42
CA PHE A 93 4.92 0.60 6.81
C PHE A 93 5.91 -0.35 7.49
N GLU A 94 5.98 -0.33 8.81
CA GLU A 94 6.82 -1.25 9.59
C GLU A 94 6.48 -2.72 9.31
N ARG A 95 5.19 -3.03 9.14
CA ARG A 95 4.74 -4.37 8.78
C ARG A 95 5.20 -4.79 7.38
N VAL A 96 5.07 -3.91 6.39
CA VAL A 96 5.51 -4.18 5.01
C VAL A 96 7.03 -4.34 4.93
N GLU A 97 7.79 -3.51 5.65
CA GLU A 97 9.25 -3.62 5.73
C GLU A 97 9.71 -4.93 6.41
N SER A 98 8.90 -5.50 7.30
CA SER A 98 9.20 -6.78 7.94
C SER A 98 8.84 -8.02 7.10
N PHE A 99 8.20 -7.86 5.94
CA PHE A 99 7.80 -8.97 5.08
C PHE A 99 8.99 -9.65 4.42
N ALA A 100 8.96 -10.99 4.40
CA ALA A 100 9.75 -11.75 3.45
C ALA A 100 9.24 -11.54 2.02
N LEU A 101 10.05 -11.87 1.02
CA LEU A 101 9.68 -11.69 -0.39
C LEU A 101 8.40 -12.47 -0.76
N ALA A 102 8.20 -13.64 -0.16
CA ALA A 102 6.97 -14.43 -0.29
C ALA A 102 5.73 -13.67 0.20
N ASP A 103 5.82 -13.01 1.35
CA ASP A 103 4.70 -12.28 1.93
C ASP A 103 4.41 -10.99 1.13
N PHE A 104 5.46 -10.29 0.70
CA PHE A 104 5.35 -9.12 -0.15
C PHE A 104 4.65 -9.45 -1.49
N ASN A 105 4.96 -10.59 -2.09
CA ASN A 105 4.38 -11.02 -3.36
C ASN A 105 2.89 -11.40 -3.27
N LYS A 106 2.34 -11.67 -2.06
CA LYS A 106 0.89 -11.84 -1.86
C LYS A 106 0.12 -10.56 -2.16
N PHE A 107 0.79 -9.42 -2.04
CA PHE A 107 0.24 -8.10 -2.34
C PHE A 107 0.99 -7.51 -3.54
N SER A 108 0.29 -6.88 -4.50
CA SER A 108 1.00 -6.11 -5.52
C SER A 108 1.51 -4.80 -4.93
N THR A 109 2.67 -4.30 -5.41
CA THR A 109 3.22 -2.99 -5.00
C THR A 109 2.19 -1.86 -5.13
N ALA A 110 1.42 -1.83 -6.22
CA ALA A 110 0.35 -0.85 -6.43
C ALA A 110 -0.75 -0.95 -5.36
N SER A 111 -1.09 -2.18 -4.93
CA SER A 111 -2.05 -2.40 -3.85
C SER A 111 -1.52 -1.91 -2.51
N LEU A 112 -0.27 -2.17 -2.16
CA LEU A 112 0.35 -1.69 -0.93
C LEU A 112 0.44 -0.17 -0.88
N ILE A 113 0.80 0.48 -1.98
CA ILE A 113 0.78 1.95 -2.10
C ILE A 113 -0.64 2.50 -1.85
N THR A 114 -1.66 1.91 -2.50
CA THR A 114 -3.05 2.35 -2.32
C THR A 114 -3.53 2.16 -0.87
N ARG A 115 -3.17 1.04 -0.23
CA ARG A 115 -3.50 0.75 1.18
C ARG A 115 -2.81 1.73 2.14
N SER A 116 -1.56 2.10 1.86
CA SER A 116 -0.79 3.05 2.68
C SER A 116 -1.25 4.50 2.54
N THR A 117 -1.85 4.85 1.41
CA THR A 117 -2.27 6.22 1.08
C THR A 117 -3.79 6.38 1.11
N ASN A 118 -4.48 5.97 0.03
CA ASN A 118 -5.89 6.23 -0.18
C ASN A 118 -6.79 5.54 0.84
N ASP A 119 -6.51 4.26 1.18
CA ASP A 119 -7.34 3.52 2.13
C ASP A 119 -7.25 4.12 3.53
N ILE A 120 -6.05 4.51 4.00
CA ILE A 120 -5.89 5.18 5.29
C ILE A 120 -6.51 6.58 5.26
N GLN A 121 -6.42 7.31 4.15
CA GLN A 121 -7.09 8.60 4.00
C GLN A 121 -8.62 8.46 4.05
N GLN A 122 -9.18 7.43 3.42
CA GLN A 122 -10.62 7.13 3.50
C GLN A 122 -11.05 6.82 4.94
N ILE A 123 -10.26 6.02 5.68
CA ILE A 123 -10.49 5.75 7.11
C ILE A 123 -10.46 7.05 7.91
N GLN A 124 -9.45 7.91 7.68
CA GLN A 124 -9.31 9.20 8.37
C GLN A 124 -10.52 10.11 8.15
N MET A 125 -10.92 10.32 6.89
CA MET A 125 -12.04 11.20 6.54
C MET A 125 -13.36 10.68 7.11
N THR A 126 -13.60 9.38 7.01
CA THR A 126 -14.80 8.77 7.58
C THR A 126 -14.80 8.85 9.10
N SER A 127 -13.65 8.70 9.76
CA SER A 127 -13.53 8.85 11.22
C SER A 127 -13.86 10.28 11.68
N ILE A 128 -13.42 11.32 10.95
CA ILE A 128 -13.78 12.72 11.26
C ILE A 128 -15.30 12.89 11.19
N LEU A 129 -15.93 12.38 10.13
CA LEU A 129 -17.37 12.51 9.95
C LEU A 129 -18.16 11.72 10.99
N LEU A 130 -17.73 10.49 11.31
CA LEU A 130 -18.35 9.68 12.36
C LEU A 130 -18.28 10.37 13.71
N LEU A 131 -17.12 10.90 14.10
CA LEU A 131 -16.92 11.58 15.39
C LEU A 131 -17.78 12.85 15.51
N ARG A 132 -18.11 13.50 14.39
CA ARG A 132 -18.95 14.70 14.38
C ARG A 132 -20.43 14.39 14.20
N LEU A 133 -20.79 13.68 13.13
CA LEU A 133 -22.19 13.52 12.71
C LEU A 133 -22.89 12.36 13.41
N ALA A 134 -22.20 11.22 13.59
CA ALA A 134 -22.81 10.04 14.20
C ALA A 134 -23.10 10.21 15.70
N LEU A 135 -22.39 11.14 16.37
CA LEU A 135 -22.71 11.53 17.76
C LEU A 135 -23.75 12.63 17.82
N MET A 136 -23.62 13.65 16.97
CA MET A 136 -24.51 14.80 16.98
C MET A 136 -25.97 14.43 16.60
N ALA A 137 -26.14 13.62 15.53
CA ALA A 137 -27.46 13.34 14.99
C ALA A 137 -28.39 12.60 15.95
N PRO A 138 -28.01 11.52 16.66
CA PRO A 138 -28.89 10.88 17.63
C PRO A 138 -29.23 11.78 18.81
N ILE A 139 -28.26 12.56 19.33
CA ILE A 139 -28.51 13.47 20.46
C ILE A 139 -29.51 14.54 20.04
N MET A 140 -29.36 15.08 18.81
CA MET A 140 -30.27 16.10 18.28
C MET A 140 -31.69 15.54 17.99
N ALA A 141 -31.78 14.31 17.45
CA ALA A 141 -33.05 13.64 17.22
C ALA A 141 -33.82 13.38 18.51
N ILE A 142 -33.17 12.79 19.50
CA ILE A 142 -33.80 12.46 20.80
C ILE A 142 -34.13 13.72 21.57
N GLY A 143 -33.19 14.64 21.69
CA GLY A 143 -33.40 15.90 22.41
C GLY A 143 -34.44 16.77 21.75
N GLY A 144 -34.43 16.89 20.40
CA GLY A 144 -35.43 17.62 19.64
C GLY A 144 -36.85 17.04 19.80
N LEU A 145 -36.95 15.69 19.75
CA LEU A 145 -38.23 15.00 19.97
C LEU A 145 -38.75 15.21 21.39
N GLN A 146 -37.91 15.11 22.40
CA GLN A 146 -38.31 15.36 23.80
C GLN A 146 -38.80 16.79 23.99
N LYS A 147 -38.09 17.79 23.45
CA LYS A 147 -38.49 19.21 23.51
C LYS A 147 -39.79 19.48 22.74
N ALA A 148 -39.95 18.87 21.56
CA ALA A 148 -41.18 19.00 20.78
C ALA A 148 -42.41 18.44 21.53
N ILE A 149 -42.29 17.24 22.11
CA ILE A 149 -43.38 16.63 22.89
C ILE A 149 -43.71 17.48 24.12
N HIS A 150 -42.72 18.08 24.79
CA HIS A 150 -42.95 18.92 25.96
C HIS A 150 -43.65 20.23 25.59
N ASN A 151 -43.28 20.88 24.50
CA ASN A 151 -43.81 22.16 24.07
C ASN A 151 -45.23 22.08 23.44
N ALA A 152 -45.50 21.02 22.66
CA ALA A 152 -46.78 20.85 21.98
C ALA A 152 -47.12 19.37 21.77
N PRO A 153 -47.52 18.62 22.81
CA PRO A 153 -47.82 17.19 22.73
C PRO A 153 -48.87 16.86 21.68
N ASN A 154 -49.85 17.73 21.49
CA ASN A 154 -50.97 17.59 20.53
C ASN A 154 -50.52 17.63 19.06
N LEU A 155 -49.30 18.16 18.75
CA LEU A 155 -48.73 18.24 17.41
C LEU A 155 -47.65 17.14 17.16
N SER A 156 -47.24 16.39 18.18
CA SER A 156 -46.12 15.45 18.11
C SER A 156 -46.32 14.31 17.10
N TRP A 157 -47.58 13.97 16.80
CA TRP A 157 -47.90 12.97 15.75
C TRP A 157 -47.43 13.39 14.36
N ILE A 158 -47.31 14.72 14.08
CA ILE A 158 -46.80 15.23 12.79
C ILE A 158 -45.31 14.86 12.64
N ILE A 159 -44.51 15.04 13.68
CA ILE A 159 -43.10 14.64 13.68
C ILE A 159 -42.98 13.13 13.55
N ALA A 160 -43.79 12.35 14.29
CA ALA A 160 -43.78 10.89 14.20
C ALA A 160 -44.11 10.41 12.78
N LEU A 161 -45.10 11.03 12.12
CA LEU A 161 -45.46 10.75 10.74
C LEU A 161 -44.31 11.11 9.78
N ALA A 162 -43.75 12.32 9.91
CA ALA A 162 -42.65 12.80 9.08
C ALA A 162 -41.42 11.86 9.18
N VAL A 163 -41.02 11.50 10.40
CA VAL A 163 -39.91 10.56 10.65
C VAL A 163 -40.23 9.20 10.08
N SER A 164 -41.43 8.68 10.25
CA SER A 164 -41.84 7.39 9.69
C SER A 164 -41.76 7.37 8.15
N VAL A 165 -42.29 8.43 7.50
CA VAL A 165 -42.18 8.59 6.04
C VAL A 165 -40.73 8.63 5.60
N LEU A 166 -39.87 9.39 6.29
CA LEU A 166 -38.45 9.46 5.99
C LEU A 166 -37.76 8.12 6.14
N LEU A 167 -38.00 7.38 7.21
CA LEU A 167 -37.42 6.05 7.42
C LEU A 167 -37.85 5.07 6.31
N VAL A 168 -39.11 5.09 5.90
CA VAL A 168 -39.58 4.23 4.79
C VAL A 168 -38.93 4.63 3.48
N VAL A 169 -38.83 5.92 3.17
CA VAL A 169 -38.15 6.40 1.94
C VAL A 169 -36.67 6.02 1.94
N ILE A 170 -35.96 6.27 3.04
CA ILE A 170 -34.55 5.93 3.19
C ILE A 170 -34.36 4.40 3.01
N ALA A 171 -35.17 3.58 3.69
CA ALA A 171 -35.11 2.12 3.58
C ALA A 171 -35.37 1.66 2.13
N MET A 172 -36.38 2.19 1.47
CA MET A 172 -36.70 1.88 0.07
C MET A 172 -35.54 2.24 -0.87
N LEU A 173 -34.97 3.44 -0.72
CA LEU A 173 -33.83 3.88 -1.52
C LEU A 173 -32.60 3.00 -1.29
N PHE A 174 -32.35 2.58 -0.05
CA PHE A 174 -31.24 1.66 0.27
C PHE A 174 -31.42 0.29 -0.37
N VAL A 175 -32.61 -0.32 -0.26
CA VAL A 175 -32.91 -1.61 -0.88
C VAL A 175 -32.72 -1.56 -2.40
N ILE A 176 -33.07 -0.46 -3.03
CA ILE A 176 -32.92 -0.27 -4.47
C ILE A 176 -31.45 0.06 -4.85
N ALA A 177 -30.75 0.88 -4.06
CA ALA A 177 -29.42 1.40 -4.41
C ALA A 177 -28.30 0.39 -4.17
N VAL A 178 -28.31 -0.34 -3.06
CA VAL A 178 -27.22 -1.24 -2.67
C VAL A 178 -26.85 -2.28 -3.74
N PRO A 179 -27.81 -3.04 -4.34
CA PRO A 179 -27.45 -3.99 -5.38
C PRO A 179 -26.92 -3.30 -6.65
N ARG A 180 -27.38 -2.09 -6.95
CA ARG A 180 -26.93 -1.32 -8.10
C ARG A 180 -25.54 -0.72 -7.91
N PHE A 181 -25.16 -0.34 -6.70
CA PHE A 181 -23.79 0.04 -6.37
C PHE A 181 -22.80 -1.13 -6.59
N LYS A 182 -23.18 -2.36 -6.23
CA LYS A 182 -22.36 -3.54 -6.53
C LYS A 182 -22.18 -3.72 -8.05
N LYS A 183 -23.28 -3.61 -8.80
CA LYS A 183 -23.22 -3.70 -10.27
C LYS A 183 -22.41 -2.55 -10.90
N LEU A 184 -22.51 -1.36 -10.35
CA LEU A 184 -21.72 -0.20 -10.76
C LEU A 184 -20.22 -0.52 -10.64
N GLN A 185 -19.79 -1.12 -9.52
CA GLN A 185 -18.40 -1.50 -9.31
C GLN A 185 -17.91 -2.49 -10.38
N THR A 186 -18.69 -3.51 -10.71
CA THR A 186 -18.31 -4.48 -11.78
C THR A 186 -18.20 -3.81 -13.15
N LEU A 187 -19.01 -2.78 -13.43
CA LEU A 187 -18.92 -2.02 -14.68
C LEU A 187 -17.70 -1.09 -14.70
N VAL A 188 -17.31 -0.51 -13.57
CA VAL A 188 -16.05 0.24 -13.44
C VAL A 188 -14.86 -0.68 -13.67
N ASP A 189 -14.86 -1.88 -13.09
CA ASP A 189 -13.79 -2.86 -13.27
C ASP A 189 -13.69 -3.31 -14.73
N LYS A 190 -14.83 -3.51 -15.42
CA LYS A 190 -14.89 -3.81 -16.86
C LYS A 190 -14.29 -2.67 -17.71
N LEU A 191 -14.63 -1.41 -17.40
CA LEU A 191 -14.08 -0.26 -18.10
C LEU A 191 -12.57 -0.14 -17.88
N ASN A 192 -12.10 -0.34 -16.63
CA ASN A 192 -10.68 -0.33 -16.29
C ASN A 192 -9.91 -1.43 -17.02
N LEU A 193 -10.49 -2.64 -17.15
CA LEU A 193 -9.90 -3.74 -17.91
C LEU A 193 -9.70 -3.34 -19.38
N VAL A 194 -10.77 -2.88 -20.06
CA VAL A 194 -10.70 -2.45 -21.46
C VAL A 194 -9.69 -1.31 -21.65
N THR A 195 -9.67 -0.35 -20.71
CA THR A 195 -8.70 0.77 -20.77
C THR A 195 -7.27 0.27 -20.61
N ARG A 196 -7.02 -0.64 -19.67
CA ARG A 196 -5.69 -1.23 -19.44
C ARG A 196 -5.21 -2.03 -20.64
N GLU A 197 -6.07 -2.86 -21.23
CA GLU A 197 -5.75 -3.63 -22.45
C GLU A 197 -5.39 -2.70 -23.60
N ASN A 198 -6.14 -1.60 -23.80
CA ASN A 198 -5.84 -0.60 -24.82
C ASN A 198 -4.50 0.11 -24.60
N LEU A 199 -4.19 0.51 -23.35
CA LEU A 199 -2.94 1.21 -23.04
C LEU A 199 -1.72 0.31 -23.18
N VAL A 200 -1.80 -0.92 -22.67
CA VAL A 200 -0.71 -1.91 -22.76
C VAL A 200 -0.54 -2.41 -24.18
N GLY A 201 -1.66 -2.65 -24.88
CA GLY A 201 -1.70 -3.17 -26.25
C GLY A 201 -1.60 -2.11 -27.34
N LEU A 202 -1.34 -0.84 -27.03
CA LEU A 202 -1.40 0.27 -28.00
C LEU A 202 -0.57 0.02 -29.27
N LYS A 203 0.64 -0.54 -29.14
CA LYS A 203 1.50 -0.87 -30.30
C LYS A 203 0.87 -1.95 -31.17
N VAL A 204 0.25 -2.96 -30.55
CA VAL A 204 -0.41 -4.07 -31.25
C VAL A 204 -1.66 -3.55 -31.98
N ILE A 205 -2.50 -2.77 -31.29
CA ILE A 205 -3.70 -2.16 -31.86
C ILE A 205 -3.36 -1.35 -33.12
N ARG A 206 -2.30 -0.52 -33.06
CA ARG A 206 -1.84 0.28 -34.20
C ARG A 206 -1.23 -0.57 -35.31
N ALA A 207 -0.43 -1.59 -34.96
CA ALA A 207 0.20 -2.46 -35.97
C ALA A 207 -0.84 -3.24 -36.79
N PHE A 208 -1.97 -3.60 -36.16
CA PHE A 208 -3.07 -4.33 -36.82
C PHE A 208 -4.25 -3.45 -37.25
N HIS A 209 -4.14 -2.13 -37.08
CA HIS A 209 -5.17 -1.15 -37.48
C HIS A 209 -6.57 -1.43 -36.88
N ASN A 210 -6.59 -1.83 -35.62
CA ASN A 210 -7.82 -2.25 -34.91
C ASN A 210 -8.41 -1.15 -33.99
N GLU A 211 -8.02 0.12 -34.16
CA GLU A 211 -8.46 1.22 -33.31
C GLU A 211 -9.99 1.35 -33.24
N LYS A 212 -10.67 1.17 -34.39
CA LYS A 212 -12.15 1.26 -34.47
C LYS A 212 -12.84 0.16 -33.65
N ILE A 213 -12.27 -1.05 -33.62
CA ILE A 213 -12.81 -2.18 -32.87
C ILE A 213 -12.66 -1.92 -31.38
N GLU A 214 -11.48 -1.50 -30.95
CA GLU A 214 -11.19 -1.20 -29.55
C GLU A 214 -11.97 0.04 -29.06
N GLN A 215 -12.13 1.05 -29.90
CA GLN A 215 -12.97 2.22 -29.60
C GLN A 215 -14.44 1.79 -29.40
N LYS A 216 -14.95 0.86 -30.20
CA LYS A 216 -16.31 0.34 -30.04
C LYS A 216 -16.48 -0.44 -28.73
N LYS A 217 -15.49 -1.27 -28.34
CA LYS A 217 -15.49 -1.98 -27.05
C LYS A 217 -15.51 -1.01 -25.88
N PHE A 218 -14.64 0.00 -25.94
CA PHE A 218 -14.60 1.05 -24.91
C PHE A 218 -15.92 1.81 -24.84
N GLN A 219 -16.47 2.25 -25.98
CA GLN A 219 -17.74 2.95 -26.05
C GLN A 219 -18.90 2.15 -25.45
N GLN A 220 -18.93 0.83 -25.69
CA GLN A 220 -19.94 -0.05 -25.12
C GLN A 220 -19.81 -0.12 -23.61
N ALA A 221 -18.62 -0.40 -23.07
CA ALA A 221 -18.38 -0.45 -21.64
C ALA A 221 -18.70 0.89 -20.95
N ASN A 222 -18.29 2.00 -21.55
CA ASN A 222 -18.55 3.35 -21.06
C ASN A 222 -20.05 3.68 -21.06
N THR A 223 -20.77 3.27 -22.10
CA THR A 223 -22.23 3.50 -22.19
C THR A 223 -22.99 2.71 -21.13
N GLU A 224 -22.60 1.44 -20.89
CA GLU A 224 -23.19 0.61 -19.84
C GLU A 224 -22.96 1.23 -18.45
N LEU A 225 -21.71 1.66 -18.16
CA LEU A 225 -21.35 2.35 -16.94
C LEU A 225 -22.13 3.66 -16.76
N ASN A 226 -22.21 4.48 -17.81
CA ASN A 226 -22.90 5.75 -17.75
C ASN A 226 -24.42 5.59 -17.48
N LYS A 227 -25.07 4.61 -18.13
CA LYS A 227 -26.49 4.30 -17.86
C LYS A 227 -26.73 3.93 -16.41
N MET A 228 -25.84 3.11 -15.85
CA MET A 228 -25.94 2.69 -14.43
C MET A 228 -25.67 3.88 -13.48
N ASN A 229 -24.65 4.69 -13.77
CA ASN A 229 -24.34 5.91 -13.02
C ASN A 229 -25.51 6.90 -13.01
N LEU A 230 -26.09 7.16 -14.19
CA LEU A 230 -27.27 8.04 -14.30
C LEU A 230 -28.44 7.52 -13.47
N PHE A 231 -28.70 6.22 -13.52
CA PHE A 231 -29.78 5.63 -12.73
C PHE A 231 -29.53 5.78 -11.22
N VAL A 232 -28.34 5.44 -10.74
CA VAL A 232 -27.98 5.54 -9.32
C VAL A 232 -27.99 7.00 -8.86
N ASN A 233 -27.42 7.92 -9.65
CA ASN A 233 -27.39 9.34 -9.30
C ASN A 233 -28.79 9.95 -9.28
N ARG A 234 -29.66 9.64 -10.25
CA ARG A 234 -31.06 10.09 -10.25
C ARG A 234 -31.82 9.58 -9.02
N LEU A 235 -31.59 8.31 -8.63
CA LEU A 235 -32.18 7.74 -7.42
C LEU A 235 -31.70 8.46 -6.16
N MET A 236 -30.40 8.75 -6.05
CA MET A 236 -29.84 9.49 -4.90
C MET A 236 -30.28 10.95 -4.86
N MET A 237 -30.38 11.59 -6.02
CA MET A 237 -30.87 12.96 -6.13
C MET A 237 -32.35 13.14 -5.72
N LEU A 238 -33.15 12.07 -5.69
CA LEU A 238 -34.54 12.14 -5.18
C LEU A 238 -34.61 12.36 -3.67
N LEU A 239 -33.54 12.06 -2.92
CA LEU A 239 -33.50 12.27 -1.47
C LEU A 239 -33.77 13.73 -1.11
N ASP A 240 -33.08 14.67 -1.73
CA ASP A 240 -33.16 16.09 -1.41
C ASP A 240 -34.56 16.71 -1.66
N PRO A 241 -35.17 16.52 -2.83
CA PRO A 241 -36.58 16.96 -3.04
C PRO A 241 -37.57 16.29 -2.09
N ILE A 242 -37.46 15.00 -1.82
CA ILE A 242 -38.37 14.29 -0.90
C ILE A 242 -38.22 14.84 0.51
N MET A 243 -36.98 15.03 0.99
CA MET A 243 -36.72 15.64 2.30
C MET A 243 -37.32 17.04 2.40
N THR A 244 -37.11 17.85 1.36
CA THR A 244 -37.67 19.20 1.29
C THR A 244 -39.22 19.17 1.30
N LEU A 245 -39.82 18.24 0.55
CA LEU A 245 -41.29 18.07 0.58
C LEU A 245 -41.79 17.67 1.97
N VAL A 246 -41.16 16.65 2.59
CA VAL A 246 -41.55 16.22 3.95
C VAL A 246 -41.42 17.38 4.94
N MET A 247 -40.34 18.16 4.86
CA MET A 247 -40.08 19.30 5.71
C MET A 247 -41.15 20.40 5.53
N ASN A 248 -41.43 20.76 4.27
CA ASN A 248 -42.42 21.80 3.96
C ASN A 248 -43.86 21.37 4.29
N PHE A 249 -44.24 20.11 3.96
CA PHE A 249 -45.54 19.59 4.33
C PHE A 249 -45.71 19.50 5.85
N SER A 250 -44.67 19.09 6.57
CA SER A 250 -44.68 19.10 8.04
C SER A 250 -44.84 20.52 8.58
N SER A 251 -44.15 21.51 8.01
CA SER A 251 -44.28 22.92 8.40
C SER A 251 -45.69 23.45 8.15
N VAL A 252 -46.28 23.17 6.99
CA VAL A 252 -47.66 23.55 6.68
C VAL A 252 -48.65 22.88 7.64
N ALA A 253 -48.48 21.57 7.90
CA ALA A 253 -49.35 20.86 8.85
C ALA A 253 -49.22 21.42 10.28
N ILE A 254 -48.01 21.72 10.75
CA ILE A 254 -47.78 22.32 12.07
C ILE A 254 -48.49 23.67 12.17
N VAL A 255 -48.35 24.52 11.15
CA VAL A 255 -49.03 25.84 11.14
C VAL A 255 -50.55 25.67 11.08
N TRP A 256 -51.08 24.78 10.24
CA TRP A 256 -52.51 24.55 10.09
C TRP A 256 -53.17 24.03 11.38
N PHE A 257 -52.65 22.92 11.92
CA PHE A 257 -53.20 22.34 13.15
C PHE A 257 -52.85 23.19 14.38
N GLY A 258 -51.68 23.84 14.40
CA GLY A 258 -51.26 24.77 15.43
C GLY A 258 -52.16 25.99 15.52
N ALA A 259 -52.58 26.59 14.38
CA ALA A 259 -53.50 27.71 14.34
C ALA A 259 -54.86 27.36 14.96
N HIS A 260 -55.39 26.15 14.70
CA HIS A 260 -56.61 25.66 15.34
C HIS A 260 -56.45 25.50 16.86
N LEU A 261 -55.31 25.01 17.33
CA LEU A 261 -55.05 24.89 18.76
C LEU A 261 -54.83 26.24 19.44
N ILE A 262 -54.27 27.22 18.74
CA ILE A 262 -54.12 28.58 19.23
C ILE A 262 -55.48 29.26 19.33
N SER A 263 -56.36 29.13 18.32
CA SER A 263 -57.71 29.71 18.34
C SER A 263 -58.58 29.12 19.45
N SER A 264 -58.32 27.86 19.83
CA SER A 264 -59.01 27.21 20.97
C SER A 264 -58.39 27.49 22.34
N GLY A 265 -57.29 28.27 22.39
CA GLY A 265 -56.61 28.61 23.64
C GLY A 265 -55.68 27.47 24.18
N ASN A 266 -55.50 26.38 23.44
CA ASN A 266 -54.77 25.19 23.88
C ASN A 266 -53.27 25.22 23.54
N LEU A 267 -52.82 26.24 22.78
CA LEU A 267 -51.41 26.40 22.39
C LEU A 267 -51.06 27.88 22.29
N GLN A 268 -49.85 28.26 22.74
CA GLN A 268 -49.30 29.60 22.57
C GLN A 268 -48.58 29.72 21.23
N ILE A 269 -48.55 30.92 20.63
CA ILE A 269 -47.92 31.19 19.33
C ILE A 269 -46.44 30.86 19.38
N GLY A 270 -45.73 31.28 20.43
CA GLY A 270 -44.30 30.99 20.58
C GLY A 270 -43.98 29.50 20.68
N ASN A 271 -44.87 28.73 21.34
CA ASN A 271 -44.67 27.26 21.44
C ASN A 271 -44.84 26.56 20.08
N MET A 272 -45.77 27.04 19.23
CA MET A 272 -45.91 26.56 17.85
C MET A 272 -44.65 26.85 17.04
N MET A 273 -44.06 28.05 17.17
CA MET A 273 -42.80 28.42 16.49
C MET A 273 -41.65 27.56 16.97
N ALA A 274 -41.51 27.35 18.28
CA ALA A 274 -40.46 26.45 18.82
C ALA A 274 -40.65 25.00 18.34
N PHE A 275 -41.90 24.51 18.30
CA PHE A 275 -42.20 23.17 17.81
C PHE A 275 -41.83 23.00 16.33
N LEU A 276 -42.07 24.01 15.49
CA LEU A 276 -41.70 24.02 14.09
C LEU A 276 -40.16 23.88 13.94
N GLU A 277 -39.39 24.63 14.73
CA GLU A 277 -37.93 24.57 14.72
C GLU A 277 -37.41 23.20 15.21
N TYR A 278 -38.00 22.62 16.27
CA TYR A 278 -37.66 21.28 16.72
C TYR A 278 -37.97 20.21 15.66
N ALA A 279 -39.09 20.31 14.98
CA ALA A 279 -39.45 19.40 13.90
C ALA A 279 -38.41 19.43 12.78
N MET A 280 -37.95 20.64 12.39
CA MET A 280 -36.90 20.81 11.40
C MET A 280 -35.59 20.21 11.87
N GLN A 281 -35.17 20.44 13.12
CA GLN A 281 -33.93 19.88 13.67
C GLN A 281 -33.98 18.35 13.74
N VAL A 282 -35.11 17.75 14.10
CA VAL A 282 -35.29 16.29 14.09
C VAL A 282 -35.16 15.74 12.66
N ILE A 283 -35.85 16.35 11.68
CA ILE A 283 -35.76 15.92 10.26
C ILE A 283 -34.34 16.02 9.74
N ILE A 284 -33.63 17.12 9.99
CA ILE A 284 -32.21 17.31 9.59
C ILE A 284 -31.32 16.27 10.25
N SER A 285 -31.57 15.87 11.50
CA SER A 285 -30.77 14.84 12.18
C SER A 285 -30.82 13.48 11.46
N PHE A 286 -31.99 13.11 10.90
CA PHE A 286 -32.14 11.90 10.09
C PHE A 286 -31.38 11.99 8.77
N LEU A 287 -31.31 13.17 8.14
CA LEU A 287 -30.52 13.41 6.96
C LEU A 287 -29.01 13.22 7.26
N LEU A 288 -28.51 13.80 8.35
CA LEU A 288 -27.13 13.63 8.78
C LEU A 288 -26.80 12.16 9.06
N LEU A 289 -27.71 11.44 9.70
CA LEU A 289 -27.53 10.01 9.98
C LEU A 289 -27.49 9.18 8.69
N SER A 290 -28.30 9.51 7.68
CA SER A 290 -28.28 8.82 6.39
C SER A 290 -26.95 8.98 5.65
N MET A 291 -26.30 10.14 5.73
CA MET A 291 -24.94 10.35 5.18
C MET A 291 -23.91 9.41 5.82
N VAL A 292 -24.01 9.20 7.14
CA VAL A 292 -23.13 8.26 7.87
C VAL A 292 -23.30 6.83 7.32
N PHE A 293 -24.54 6.39 7.10
CA PHE A 293 -24.80 5.05 6.55
C PHE A 293 -24.23 4.82 5.15
N ILE A 294 -24.11 5.87 4.32
CA ILE A 294 -23.50 5.77 2.99
C ILE A 294 -21.97 5.66 3.08
N MET A 295 -21.34 6.32 4.04
CA MET A 295 -19.88 6.42 4.14
C MET A 295 -19.24 5.22 4.87
N VAL A 296 -19.92 4.68 5.89
CA VAL A 296 -19.41 3.58 6.70
C VAL A 296 -19.02 2.33 5.87
N PRO A 297 -19.84 1.83 4.92
CA PRO A 297 -19.48 0.67 4.12
C PRO A 297 -18.19 0.87 3.30
N ARG A 298 -17.95 2.08 2.76
CA ARG A 298 -16.72 2.38 2.01
C ARG A 298 -15.49 2.31 2.91
N ALA A 299 -15.57 2.94 4.09
CA ALA A 299 -14.48 2.87 5.05
C ALA A 299 -14.26 1.44 5.56
N ALA A 300 -15.30 0.63 5.74
CA ALA A 300 -15.20 -0.76 6.17
C ALA A 300 -14.37 -1.61 5.19
N VAL A 301 -14.48 -1.37 3.88
CA VAL A 301 -13.64 -2.02 2.88
C VAL A 301 -12.17 -1.63 3.05
N SER A 302 -11.89 -0.33 3.21
CA SER A 302 -10.52 0.15 3.43
C SER A 302 -9.94 -0.39 4.75
N VAL A 303 -10.74 -0.44 5.82
CA VAL A 303 -10.37 -1.06 7.10
C VAL A 303 -10.00 -2.54 6.93
N LYS A 304 -10.79 -3.29 6.14
CA LYS A 304 -10.51 -4.70 5.86
C LYS A 304 -9.18 -4.85 5.11
N ARG A 305 -8.97 -4.07 4.04
CA ARG A 305 -7.75 -4.13 3.22
C ARG A 305 -6.49 -3.76 3.98
N VAL A 306 -6.53 -2.72 4.82
CA VAL A 306 -5.43 -2.36 5.72
C VAL A 306 -5.22 -3.45 6.77
N GLY A 307 -6.30 -4.00 7.33
CA GLY A 307 -6.26 -5.09 8.30
C GLY A 307 -5.61 -6.36 7.74
N GLU A 308 -5.87 -6.73 6.49
CA GLU A 308 -5.24 -7.87 5.82
C GLU A 308 -3.71 -7.78 5.84
N VAL A 309 -3.15 -6.60 5.60
CA VAL A 309 -1.69 -6.40 5.64
C VAL A 309 -1.17 -6.47 7.08
N LEU A 310 -1.84 -5.80 8.02
CA LEU A 310 -1.42 -5.80 9.43
C LEU A 310 -1.54 -7.17 10.11
N ASP A 311 -2.50 -7.99 9.69
CA ASP A 311 -2.73 -9.34 10.20
C ASP A 311 -1.78 -10.38 9.58
N THR A 312 -1.16 -10.07 8.43
CA THR A 312 -0.15 -10.95 7.81
C THR A 312 1.12 -10.91 8.63
N LEU A 313 1.49 -12.04 9.19
CA LEU A 313 2.76 -12.19 9.92
C LEU A 313 3.89 -12.44 8.93
N PRO A 314 5.09 -11.89 9.16
CA PRO A 314 6.27 -12.22 8.37
C PRO A 314 6.54 -13.73 8.43
N SER A 315 6.74 -14.35 7.28
CA SER A 315 7.02 -15.79 7.19
C SER A 315 8.46 -16.12 7.62
N ILE A 316 9.37 -15.15 7.50
CA ILE A 316 10.76 -15.25 7.92
C ILE A 316 10.99 -14.26 9.07
N VAL A 317 11.47 -14.77 10.18
CA VAL A 317 11.80 -14.00 11.38
C VAL A 317 13.12 -14.47 11.95
N ASP A 318 13.76 -13.63 12.75
CA ASP A 318 14.95 -14.01 13.50
C ASP A 318 14.64 -15.14 14.48
N PRO A 319 15.56 -16.11 14.66
CA PRO A 319 15.40 -17.16 15.66
C PRO A 319 15.45 -16.59 17.08
N GLN A 320 14.73 -17.24 18.01
CA GLN A 320 14.69 -16.81 19.42
C GLN A 320 16.08 -16.86 20.09
N SER A 321 16.94 -17.78 19.63
CA SER A 321 18.31 -17.96 20.12
C SER A 321 19.24 -18.04 18.91
N PRO A 322 19.63 -16.89 18.33
CA PRO A 322 20.47 -16.87 17.16
C PRO A 322 21.87 -17.43 17.45
N GLN A 323 22.38 -18.21 16.52
CA GLN A 323 23.79 -18.62 16.53
C GLN A 323 24.66 -17.51 15.94
N GLN A 324 25.91 -17.45 16.37
CA GLN A 324 26.89 -16.52 15.83
C GLN A 324 27.76 -17.24 14.78
N LEU A 325 28.14 -16.52 13.76
CA LEU A 325 29.16 -17.00 12.83
C LEU A 325 30.50 -17.13 13.54
N PRO A 326 31.39 -18.08 13.09
CA PRO A 326 32.76 -18.15 13.57
C PRO A 326 33.48 -16.80 13.39
N HIS A 327 34.40 -16.46 14.30
CA HIS A 327 35.20 -15.22 14.21
C HIS A 327 36.04 -15.11 12.96
N ASP A 328 36.39 -16.25 12.39
CA ASP A 328 37.16 -16.44 11.16
C ASP A 328 36.28 -16.78 9.94
N ALA A 329 35.01 -16.34 9.97
CA ALA A 329 34.09 -16.59 8.88
C ALA A 329 34.64 -16.11 7.55
N THR A 330 34.68 -17.01 6.58
CA THR A 330 35.30 -16.82 5.26
C THR A 330 34.27 -16.69 4.14
N GLY A 331 33.02 -17.01 4.42
CA GLY A 331 31.91 -16.97 3.46
C GLY A 331 31.73 -18.29 2.70
N LYS A 332 32.09 -19.43 3.27
CA LYS A 332 31.84 -20.75 2.67
C LYS A 332 30.34 -21.03 2.64
N ILE A 333 29.79 -21.34 1.45
CA ILE A 333 28.37 -21.69 1.28
C ILE A 333 28.24 -23.18 0.96
N GLU A 334 27.40 -23.90 1.71
CA GLU A 334 27.08 -25.30 1.47
C GLU A 334 25.59 -25.53 1.32
N PHE A 335 25.16 -26.13 0.21
CA PHE A 335 23.82 -26.65 0.01
C PHE A 335 23.80 -28.16 0.30
N LYS A 336 22.96 -28.60 1.23
CA LYS A 336 22.83 -30.00 1.64
C LYS A 336 21.38 -30.46 1.43
N ASP A 337 21.21 -31.23 0.36
CA ASP A 337 19.93 -31.82 -0.07
C ASP A 337 18.76 -30.82 -0.13
N VAL A 338 19.05 -29.64 -0.70
CA VAL A 338 18.11 -28.53 -0.71
C VAL A 338 17.01 -28.76 -1.75
N THR A 339 15.77 -28.75 -1.26
CA THR A 339 14.56 -28.76 -2.10
C THR A 339 13.75 -27.51 -1.79
N PHE A 340 13.22 -26.87 -2.84
CA PHE A 340 12.43 -25.65 -2.69
C PHE A 340 11.20 -25.63 -3.59
N THR A 341 10.06 -25.33 -2.99
CA THR A 341 8.76 -25.11 -3.64
C THR A 341 8.24 -23.74 -3.27
N TYR A 342 7.83 -22.94 -4.25
CA TYR A 342 7.17 -21.65 -3.96
C TYR A 342 5.84 -21.87 -3.24
N PRO A 343 5.39 -20.96 -2.35
CA PRO A 343 4.17 -21.13 -1.55
C PRO A 343 2.89 -21.43 -2.36
N ASP A 344 2.83 -20.92 -3.61
CA ASP A 344 1.66 -21.04 -4.49
C ASP A 344 1.89 -22.09 -5.62
N ALA A 345 2.92 -22.95 -5.50
CA ALA A 345 3.26 -23.96 -6.50
C ALA A 345 3.07 -25.38 -5.95
N ASP A 346 2.58 -26.29 -6.81
CA ASP A 346 2.38 -27.70 -6.47
C ASP A 346 3.66 -28.55 -6.62
N LEU A 347 4.61 -28.08 -7.44
CA LEU A 347 5.85 -28.82 -7.75
C LEU A 347 7.09 -28.05 -7.29
N PRO A 348 8.14 -28.76 -6.86
CA PRO A 348 9.40 -28.15 -6.50
C PRO A 348 10.09 -27.51 -7.71
N VAL A 349 10.61 -26.30 -7.52
CA VAL A 349 11.44 -25.60 -8.52
C VAL A 349 12.90 -26.02 -8.41
N LEU A 350 13.33 -26.45 -7.22
CA LEU A 350 14.66 -27.02 -6.97
C LEU A 350 14.49 -28.32 -6.21
N SER A 351 15.21 -29.37 -6.62
CA SER A 351 15.13 -30.70 -6.02
C SER A 351 16.52 -31.26 -5.73
N SER A 352 16.76 -31.61 -4.46
CA SER A 352 17.98 -32.28 -3.96
C SER A 352 19.29 -31.62 -4.43
N ILE A 353 19.33 -30.29 -4.29
CA ILE A 353 20.52 -29.49 -4.69
C ILE A 353 21.63 -29.69 -3.66
N ASN A 354 22.78 -30.14 -4.15
CA ASN A 354 23.99 -30.38 -3.36
C ASN A 354 25.21 -29.75 -4.03
N PHE A 355 25.82 -28.75 -3.40
CA PHE A 355 27.10 -28.18 -3.82
C PHE A 355 27.76 -27.40 -2.68
N THR A 356 29.03 -27.11 -2.85
CA THR A 356 29.81 -26.22 -1.99
C THR A 356 30.50 -25.15 -2.82
N ALA A 357 30.36 -23.89 -2.40
CA ALA A 357 31.11 -22.75 -2.92
C ALA A 357 32.16 -22.36 -1.87
N GLU A 358 33.43 -22.47 -2.26
CA GLU A 358 34.57 -22.25 -1.38
C GLU A 358 35.03 -20.78 -1.41
N PRO A 359 35.59 -20.25 -0.32
CA PRO A 359 36.24 -18.95 -0.29
C PRO A 359 37.39 -18.86 -1.27
N GLY A 360 37.52 -17.70 -1.93
CA GLY A 360 38.56 -17.48 -2.94
C GLY A 360 38.24 -18.09 -4.30
N GLN A 361 37.05 -18.71 -4.48
CA GLN A 361 36.62 -19.32 -5.73
C GLN A 361 35.40 -18.62 -6.31
N THR A 362 35.29 -18.63 -7.62
CA THR A 362 34.10 -18.21 -8.37
C THR A 362 33.30 -19.45 -8.75
N THR A 363 32.09 -19.58 -8.21
CA THR A 363 31.11 -20.60 -8.58
C THR A 363 30.08 -19.98 -9.52
N ALA A 364 29.96 -20.49 -10.72
CA ALA A 364 29.00 -20.00 -11.71
C ALA A 364 27.82 -20.96 -11.87
N PHE A 365 26.64 -20.41 -12.15
CA PHE A 365 25.42 -21.16 -12.41
C PHE A 365 24.93 -20.89 -13.83
N ILE A 366 24.68 -21.96 -14.60
CA ILE A 366 24.16 -21.91 -15.97
C ILE A 366 23.02 -22.92 -16.13
N GLY A 367 22.22 -22.76 -17.15
CA GLY A 367 21.09 -23.63 -17.50
C GLY A 367 20.05 -22.89 -18.32
N SER A 368 19.07 -23.62 -18.82
CA SER A 368 17.95 -23.07 -19.58
C SER A 368 17.14 -22.01 -18.80
N THR A 369 16.34 -21.21 -19.52
CA THR A 369 15.40 -20.30 -18.86
C THR A 369 14.38 -21.13 -18.09
N GLY A 370 14.16 -20.79 -16.81
CA GLY A 370 13.26 -21.55 -15.94
C GLY A 370 13.92 -22.69 -15.16
N SER A 371 15.22 -22.99 -15.36
CA SER A 371 15.92 -24.08 -14.65
C SER A 371 16.15 -23.84 -13.14
N GLY A 372 15.72 -22.69 -12.57
CA GLY A 372 15.79 -22.42 -11.12
C GLY A 372 17.01 -21.61 -10.67
N LYS A 373 17.86 -21.06 -11.56
CA LYS A 373 19.10 -20.31 -11.21
C LYS A 373 18.87 -19.15 -10.25
N SER A 374 17.98 -18.23 -10.61
CA SER A 374 17.65 -17.07 -9.74
C SER A 374 16.97 -17.51 -8.45
N THR A 375 16.18 -18.57 -8.48
CA THR A 375 15.59 -19.16 -7.28
C THR A 375 16.67 -19.65 -6.33
N LEU A 376 17.66 -20.39 -6.84
CA LEU A 376 18.75 -20.94 -6.05
C LEU A 376 19.53 -19.84 -5.32
N ILE A 377 19.94 -18.79 -6.03
CA ILE A 377 20.73 -17.71 -5.40
C ILE A 377 19.89 -16.83 -4.45
N ASN A 378 18.57 -16.75 -4.64
CA ASN A 378 17.66 -16.03 -3.74
C ASN A 378 17.43 -16.75 -2.40
N LEU A 379 17.75 -18.05 -2.30
CA LEU A 379 17.72 -18.79 -1.05
C LEU A 379 18.91 -18.43 -0.14
N ILE A 380 20.05 -18.00 -0.69
CA ILE A 380 21.25 -17.69 0.08
C ILE A 380 21.06 -16.49 1.03
N PRO A 381 20.52 -15.33 0.58
CA PRO A 381 20.17 -14.24 1.48
C PRO A 381 18.88 -14.50 2.26
N ARG A 382 18.36 -15.74 2.24
CA ARG A 382 17.14 -16.13 2.93
C ARG A 382 15.92 -15.26 2.56
N PHE A 383 15.77 -14.94 1.26
CA PHE A 383 14.53 -14.30 0.78
C PHE A 383 13.35 -15.26 0.81
N TYR A 384 13.65 -16.57 0.84
CA TYR A 384 12.75 -17.70 1.08
C TYR A 384 13.44 -18.73 1.96
N ASP A 385 12.71 -19.42 2.82
CA ASP A 385 13.23 -20.60 3.51
C ASP A 385 13.09 -21.85 2.62
N VAL A 386 14.02 -22.77 2.72
CA VAL A 386 13.99 -24.03 1.97
C VAL A 386 12.84 -24.93 2.44
N SER A 387 12.26 -25.72 1.51
CA SER A 387 11.19 -26.67 1.84
C SER A 387 11.75 -27.94 2.50
N ALA A 388 12.96 -28.36 2.12
CA ALA A 388 13.70 -29.45 2.73
C ALA A 388 15.21 -29.21 2.58
N GLY A 389 16.02 -29.88 3.39
CA GLY A 389 17.47 -29.68 3.41
C GLY A 389 17.88 -28.44 4.22
N GLN A 390 19.12 -28.00 3.99
CA GLN A 390 19.69 -26.85 4.69
C GLN A 390 20.75 -26.14 3.85
N ILE A 391 20.87 -24.83 4.08
CA ILE A 391 21.94 -23.98 3.52
C ILE A 391 22.78 -23.51 4.68
N LEU A 392 24.09 -23.76 4.58
CA LEU A 392 25.04 -23.38 5.63
C LEU A 392 25.94 -22.24 5.13
N LEU A 393 26.16 -21.27 6.00
CA LEU A 393 27.22 -20.26 5.86
C LEU A 393 28.28 -20.54 6.93
N ASP A 394 29.48 -20.84 6.51
CA ASP A 394 30.61 -21.24 7.40
C ASP A 394 30.19 -22.31 8.43
N GLY A 395 29.39 -23.29 8.00
CA GLY A 395 28.93 -24.43 8.82
C GLY A 395 27.70 -24.16 9.65
N VAL A 396 27.17 -22.94 9.71
CA VAL A 396 25.96 -22.56 10.44
C VAL A 396 24.76 -22.47 9.50
N ASP A 397 23.65 -23.10 9.85
CA ASP A 397 22.41 -23.00 9.06
C ASP A 397 21.91 -21.54 9.06
N ILE A 398 21.68 -20.98 7.86
CA ILE A 398 21.25 -19.58 7.69
C ILE A 398 19.93 -19.26 8.42
N ARG A 399 19.09 -20.28 8.70
CA ARG A 399 17.87 -20.12 9.49
C ARG A 399 18.12 -19.89 10.99
N GLN A 400 19.32 -20.23 11.46
CA GLN A 400 19.74 -20.05 12.85
C GLN A 400 20.53 -18.77 13.06
N LEU A 401 20.88 -18.07 11.99
CA LEU A 401 21.53 -16.76 12.05
C LEU A 401 20.50 -15.65 12.22
N LYS A 402 20.93 -14.54 12.82
CA LYS A 402 20.20 -13.27 12.74
C LYS A 402 20.24 -12.76 11.31
N LEU A 403 19.13 -12.24 10.78
CA LEU A 403 19.09 -11.74 9.39
C LEU A 403 20.10 -10.61 9.15
N GLU A 404 20.30 -9.73 10.14
CA GLU A 404 21.30 -8.67 10.07
C GLU A 404 22.71 -9.23 9.86
N ASP A 405 23.11 -10.24 10.67
CA ASP A 405 24.42 -10.89 10.60
C ASP A 405 24.62 -11.62 9.27
N LEU A 406 23.54 -12.23 8.72
CA LEU A 406 23.56 -12.87 7.40
C LEU A 406 23.73 -11.84 6.28
N TYR A 407 23.01 -10.72 6.33
CA TYR A 407 23.06 -9.69 5.29
C TYR A 407 24.40 -8.95 5.28
N ASP A 408 25.03 -8.76 6.43
CA ASP A 408 26.38 -8.18 6.51
C ASP A 408 27.44 -9.02 5.80
N GLN A 409 27.21 -10.34 5.61
CA GLN A 409 28.11 -11.23 4.90
C GLN A 409 27.89 -11.21 3.38
N ILE A 410 26.80 -10.63 2.86
CA ILE A 410 26.38 -10.80 1.47
C ILE A 410 26.32 -9.47 0.71
N GLY A 411 27.06 -9.38 -0.38
CA GLY A 411 26.90 -8.32 -1.38
C GLY A 411 26.07 -8.83 -2.56
N TYR A 412 24.81 -8.44 -2.61
CA TYR A 412 23.85 -8.93 -3.61
C TYR A 412 23.62 -7.92 -4.73
N VAL A 413 23.78 -8.37 -5.97
CA VAL A 413 23.48 -7.58 -7.19
C VAL A 413 22.38 -8.27 -7.98
N PRO A 414 21.15 -7.72 -7.99
CA PRO A 414 20.03 -8.31 -8.71
C PRO A 414 20.19 -8.19 -10.23
N GLN A 415 19.45 -9.03 -10.97
CA GLN A 415 19.41 -9.02 -12.43
C GLN A 415 19.05 -7.65 -13.01
N LYS A 416 18.06 -6.97 -12.40
CA LYS A 416 17.73 -5.58 -12.73
C LYS A 416 18.23 -4.67 -11.61
N GLY A 417 19.25 -3.89 -11.87
CA GLY A 417 19.76 -2.90 -10.94
C GLY A 417 18.67 -1.89 -10.57
N VAL A 418 18.41 -1.73 -9.26
CA VAL A 418 17.50 -0.75 -8.70
C VAL A 418 18.29 0.34 -8.01
N LEU A 419 18.02 1.60 -8.37
CA LEU A 419 18.60 2.78 -7.71
C LEU A 419 17.51 3.58 -7.02
N PHE A 420 17.87 4.14 -5.87
CA PHE A 420 17.00 5.00 -5.09
C PHE A 420 17.21 6.47 -5.45
N SER A 421 16.18 7.27 -5.26
CA SER A 421 16.29 8.73 -5.37
C SER A 421 17.32 9.26 -4.36
N GLY A 422 18.20 10.12 -4.82
CA GLY A 422 19.29 10.66 -4.02
C GLY A 422 20.53 10.92 -4.87
N THR A 423 21.73 10.80 -4.30
CA THR A 423 22.98 11.00 -5.04
C THR A 423 23.59 9.67 -5.49
N ILE A 424 24.55 9.71 -6.41
CA ILE A 424 25.36 8.56 -6.78
C ILE A 424 26.07 7.98 -5.55
N ALA A 425 26.68 8.85 -4.72
CA ALA A 425 27.34 8.42 -3.49
C ALA A 425 26.36 7.72 -2.52
N SER A 426 25.15 8.28 -2.32
CA SER A 426 24.14 7.65 -1.44
C SER A 426 23.63 6.32 -1.96
N ASN A 427 23.67 6.09 -3.27
CA ASN A 427 23.32 4.81 -3.85
C ASN A 427 24.46 3.77 -3.71
N ILE A 428 25.72 4.18 -3.78
CA ILE A 428 26.86 3.28 -3.60
C ILE A 428 27.02 2.87 -2.13
N ASN A 429 26.89 3.82 -1.19
CA ASN A 429 27.02 3.53 0.24
C ASN A 429 25.72 3.04 0.91
N TYR A 430 24.68 2.70 0.13
CA TYR A 430 23.39 2.29 0.65
C TYR A 430 23.44 1.09 1.61
N GLY A 431 24.29 0.10 1.31
CA GLY A 431 24.49 -1.07 2.17
C GLY A 431 25.51 -0.85 3.30
N ASN A 432 26.24 0.28 3.28
CA ASN A 432 27.24 0.63 4.29
C ASN A 432 27.23 2.14 4.54
N ALA A 433 26.33 2.57 5.41
CA ALA A 433 26.15 4.00 5.72
C ALA A 433 27.42 4.68 6.31
N LYS A 434 28.36 3.88 6.82
CA LYS A 434 29.64 4.35 7.37
C LYS A 434 30.77 4.36 6.33
N ALA A 435 30.49 3.98 5.07
CA ALA A 435 31.48 3.96 4.01
C ALA A 435 32.15 5.32 3.82
N SER A 436 33.48 5.36 3.86
CA SER A 436 34.23 6.57 3.58
C SER A 436 34.10 6.97 2.11
N GLN A 437 34.27 8.26 1.81
CA GLN A 437 34.30 8.75 0.42
C GLN A 437 35.34 7.99 -0.42
N LYS A 438 36.48 7.62 0.15
CA LYS A 438 37.52 6.80 -0.52
C LYS A 438 37.01 5.41 -0.89
N LEU A 439 36.20 4.78 -0.02
CA LEU A 439 35.60 3.47 -0.29
C LEU A 439 34.56 3.57 -1.42
N VAL A 440 33.74 4.62 -1.41
CA VAL A 440 32.76 4.89 -2.49
C VAL A 440 33.48 5.03 -3.84
N GLU A 441 34.56 5.81 -3.89
CA GLU A 441 35.35 6.03 -5.10
C GLU A 441 36.07 4.75 -5.55
N LYS A 442 36.68 3.98 -4.60
CA LYS A 442 37.30 2.67 -4.86
C LYS A 442 36.25 1.72 -5.47
N SER A 443 35.10 1.59 -4.85
CA SER A 443 34.02 0.71 -5.31
C SER A 443 33.51 1.09 -6.70
N ALA A 444 33.33 2.38 -6.96
CA ALA A 444 32.96 2.90 -8.28
C ALA A 444 34.04 2.61 -9.33
N LYS A 445 35.32 2.71 -8.97
CA LYS A 445 36.44 2.40 -9.88
C LYS A 445 36.48 0.91 -10.23
N ILE A 446 36.32 0.02 -9.25
CA ILE A 446 36.24 -1.43 -9.47
C ILE A 446 35.06 -1.78 -10.38
N ALA A 447 33.89 -1.20 -10.09
CA ALA A 447 32.67 -1.38 -10.88
C ALA A 447 32.69 -0.67 -12.26
N GLN A 448 33.81 -0.09 -12.68
CA GLN A 448 33.95 0.69 -13.92
C GLN A 448 32.91 1.84 -14.04
N ALA A 449 32.48 2.38 -12.90
CA ALA A 449 31.53 3.48 -12.83
C ALA A 449 32.22 4.86 -12.75
N ALA A 450 33.46 4.93 -12.27
CA ALA A 450 34.19 6.17 -12.01
C ALA A 450 34.32 7.06 -13.26
N GLU A 451 34.51 6.46 -14.45
CA GLU A 451 34.68 7.20 -15.71
C GLU A 451 33.45 8.06 -16.01
N PHE A 452 32.27 7.44 -16.12
CA PHE A 452 31.05 8.22 -16.42
C PHE A 452 30.61 9.13 -15.27
N VAL A 453 30.94 8.79 -14.01
CA VAL A 453 30.67 9.65 -12.86
C VAL A 453 31.49 10.93 -12.92
N SER A 454 32.76 10.85 -13.37
CA SER A 454 33.64 12.02 -13.53
C SER A 454 33.21 12.97 -14.64
N GLU A 455 32.49 12.48 -15.65
CA GLU A 455 31.92 13.29 -16.72
C GLU A 455 30.70 14.10 -16.29
N LEU A 456 30.05 13.73 -15.19
CA LEU A 456 28.88 14.42 -14.67
C LEU A 456 29.29 15.69 -13.92
N LYS A 457 28.53 16.78 -14.10
CA LYS A 457 28.80 18.10 -13.53
C LYS A 457 29.06 18.09 -12.03
N ASN A 458 28.36 17.25 -11.27
CA ASN A 458 28.45 17.16 -9.82
C ASN A 458 29.16 15.88 -9.33
N GLY A 459 29.72 15.05 -10.25
CA GLY A 459 30.39 13.80 -9.90
C GLY A 459 29.53 12.89 -9.02
N TYR A 460 30.07 12.42 -7.92
CA TYR A 460 29.36 11.55 -6.95
C TYR A 460 28.16 12.22 -6.25
N LYS A 461 28.07 13.55 -6.27
CA LYS A 461 26.92 14.31 -5.75
C LYS A 461 25.81 14.48 -6.80
N ASN A 462 25.98 13.96 -8.01
CA ASN A 462 24.96 14.03 -9.03
C ASN A 462 23.72 13.26 -8.61
N GLU A 463 22.55 13.82 -8.88
CA GLU A 463 21.26 13.24 -8.46
C GLU A 463 20.85 12.07 -9.35
N ILE A 464 20.34 11.04 -8.71
CA ILE A 464 19.67 9.89 -9.30
C ILE A 464 18.16 10.08 -9.11
N ALA A 465 17.43 10.06 -10.22
CA ALA A 465 15.97 10.09 -10.20
C ALA A 465 15.40 8.75 -9.74
N GLN A 466 14.11 8.75 -9.39
CA GLN A 466 13.40 7.57 -8.93
C GLN A 466 13.58 6.38 -9.91
N GLY A 467 14.01 5.23 -9.36
CA GLY A 467 14.29 4.02 -10.14
C GLY A 467 15.47 4.14 -11.10
N GLY A 468 16.29 5.20 -11.00
CA GLY A 468 17.43 5.43 -11.89
C GLY A 468 17.02 5.74 -13.33
N SER A 469 15.89 6.44 -13.53
CA SER A 469 15.36 6.75 -14.86
C SER A 469 16.24 7.69 -15.68
N ASN A 470 17.14 8.44 -15.03
CA ASN A 470 18.08 9.38 -15.64
C ASN A 470 19.48 8.78 -15.94
N VAL A 471 19.65 7.46 -15.75
CA VAL A 471 20.89 6.76 -16.10
C VAL A 471 20.60 5.58 -17.02
N SER A 472 21.60 5.21 -17.87
CA SER A 472 21.47 4.07 -18.76
C SER A 472 21.40 2.73 -18.00
N GLY A 473 20.94 1.66 -18.68
CA GLY A 473 20.90 0.32 -18.08
C GLY A 473 22.26 -0.15 -17.58
N GLY A 474 23.31 0.02 -18.40
CA GLY A 474 24.68 -0.34 -18.02
C GLY A 474 25.27 0.53 -16.90
N GLN A 475 24.97 1.83 -16.87
CA GLN A 475 25.35 2.72 -15.75
C GLN A 475 24.66 2.30 -14.44
N ARG A 476 23.36 2.00 -14.51
CA ARG A 476 22.58 1.50 -13.37
C ARG A 476 23.15 0.22 -12.80
N GLN A 477 23.52 -0.72 -13.68
CA GLN A 477 24.10 -1.99 -13.28
C GLN A 477 25.47 -1.80 -12.62
N ARG A 478 26.35 -0.95 -13.19
CA ARG A 478 27.65 -0.62 -12.60
C ARG A 478 27.52 0.03 -11.22
N LEU A 479 26.55 0.92 -11.01
CA LEU A 479 26.28 1.51 -9.69
C LEU A 479 25.76 0.46 -8.70
N SER A 480 24.94 -0.50 -9.13
CA SER A 480 24.48 -1.61 -8.29
C SER A 480 25.63 -2.55 -7.89
N ILE A 481 26.57 -2.79 -8.81
CA ILE A 481 27.80 -3.55 -8.51
C ILE A 481 28.69 -2.77 -7.53
N ALA A 482 28.87 -1.45 -7.73
CA ALA A 482 29.62 -0.59 -6.80
C ALA A 482 29.03 -0.61 -5.38
N ARG A 483 27.70 -0.63 -5.27
CA ARG A 483 26.98 -0.78 -3.98
C ARG A 483 27.36 -2.09 -3.28
N ALA A 484 27.34 -3.21 -3.97
CA ALA A 484 27.69 -4.51 -3.41
C ALA A 484 29.17 -4.55 -2.97
N ILE A 485 30.07 -3.92 -3.71
CA ILE A 485 31.51 -3.84 -3.36
C ILE A 485 31.70 -2.97 -2.12
N ALA A 486 30.95 -1.88 -1.96
CA ALA A 486 31.07 -0.95 -0.83
C ALA A 486 30.64 -1.55 0.53
N VAL A 487 29.93 -2.66 0.53
CA VAL A 487 29.61 -3.46 1.73
C VAL A 487 30.84 -4.18 2.26
N GLU A 488 31.84 -4.51 1.40
CA GLU A 488 33.01 -5.34 1.70
C GLU A 488 32.64 -6.73 2.28
N PRO A 489 31.68 -7.47 1.68
CA PRO A 489 31.17 -8.72 2.21
C PRO A 489 32.15 -9.89 2.05
N ASN A 490 31.80 -11.04 2.66
CA ASN A 490 32.53 -12.29 2.44
C ASN A 490 31.99 -13.09 1.23
N VAL A 491 30.70 -12.85 0.87
CA VAL A 491 30.03 -13.53 -0.25
C VAL A 491 29.48 -12.49 -1.22
N TYR A 492 29.88 -12.59 -2.49
CA TYR A 492 29.29 -11.78 -3.57
C TYR A 492 28.36 -12.63 -4.41
N ILE A 493 27.15 -12.11 -4.67
CA ILE A 493 26.13 -12.75 -5.51
C ILE A 493 25.79 -11.82 -6.67
N PHE A 494 26.00 -12.28 -7.90
CA PHE A 494 25.68 -11.56 -9.13
C PHE A 494 24.63 -12.34 -9.92
N ASP A 495 23.39 -11.84 -9.94
CA ASP A 495 22.30 -12.43 -10.73
C ASP A 495 22.27 -11.80 -12.12
N ASP A 496 22.85 -12.49 -13.11
CA ASP A 496 22.94 -12.08 -14.52
C ASP A 496 23.37 -10.61 -14.71
N SER A 497 24.23 -10.14 -13.80
CA SER A 497 24.51 -8.70 -13.62
C SER A 497 25.45 -8.13 -14.69
N PHE A 498 26.02 -8.95 -15.53
CA PHE A 498 26.98 -8.55 -16.56
C PHE A 498 26.37 -8.45 -17.95
N SER A 499 25.19 -8.99 -18.17
CA SER A 499 24.52 -9.06 -19.48
C SER A 499 24.19 -7.69 -20.11
N ALA A 500 24.02 -6.65 -19.27
CA ALA A 500 23.72 -5.29 -19.71
C ALA A 500 24.96 -4.46 -20.07
N LEU A 501 26.17 -5.02 -19.94
CA LEU A 501 27.44 -4.35 -20.20
C LEU A 501 27.98 -4.69 -21.60
N ASP A 502 28.71 -3.75 -22.19
CA ASP A 502 29.50 -4.02 -23.38
C ASP A 502 30.72 -4.91 -23.06
N PHE A 503 31.22 -5.65 -24.05
CA PHE A 503 32.30 -6.64 -23.87
C PHE A 503 33.56 -6.05 -23.26
N LYS A 504 33.93 -4.81 -23.61
CA LYS A 504 35.16 -4.16 -23.11
C LYS A 504 35.03 -3.78 -21.63
N THR A 505 33.90 -3.22 -21.28
CA THR A 505 33.60 -2.84 -19.90
C THR A 505 33.45 -4.09 -19.02
N ASP A 506 32.74 -5.14 -19.50
CA ASP A 506 32.59 -6.40 -18.78
C ASP A 506 33.97 -7.07 -18.49
N ALA A 507 34.85 -7.17 -19.47
CA ALA A 507 36.19 -7.74 -19.29
C ALA A 507 37.03 -6.95 -18.26
N LYS A 508 37.03 -5.61 -18.32
CA LYS A 508 37.72 -4.76 -17.36
C LYS A 508 37.17 -4.91 -15.95
N LEU A 509 35.85 -4.92 -15.83
CA LEU A 509 35.15 -5.08 -14.54
C LEU A 509 35.50 -6.41 -13.90
N ARG A 510 35.40 -7.51 -14.62
CA ARG A 510 35.73 -8.85 -14.10
C ARG A 510 37.20 -8.97 -13.68
N SER A 511 38.14 -8.41 -14.46
CA SER A 511 39.53 -8.36 -14.07
C SER A 511 39.77 -7.54 -12.80
N ALA A 512 39.05 -6.43 -12.61
CA ALA A 512 39.17 -5.62 -11.40
C ALA A 512 38.51 -6.33 -10.20
N LEU A 513 37.33 -6.95 -10.42
CA LEU A 513 36.58 -7.69 -9.41
C LEU A 513 37.39 -8.90 -8.90
N ALA A 514 37.99 -9.70 -9.77
CA ALA A 514 38.80 -10.87 -9.40
C ALA A 514 39.94 -10.51 -8.45
N LYS A 515 40.54 -9.31 -8.58
CA LYS A 515 41.57 -8.83 -7.65
C LYS A 515 41.03 -8.51 -6.27
N GLU A 516 39.84 -7.91 -6.21
CA GLU A 516 39.17 -7.50 -4.95
C GLU A 516 38.58 -8.70 -4.22
N THR A 517 38.12 -9.72 -4.96
CA THR A 517 37.43 -10.88 -4.41
C THR A 517 38.32 -12.10 -4.20
N LYS A 518 39.65 -11.94 -4.27
CA LYS A 518 40.65 -13.06 -4.22
C LYS A 518 40.47 -14.02 -3.03
N HIS A 519 39.95 -13.53 -1.90
CA HIS A 519 39.72 -14.32 -0.68
C HIS A 519 38.23 -14.40 -0.30
N LYS A 520 37.34 -14.09 -1.23
CA LYS A 520 35.93 -14.03 -1.04
C LYS A 520 35.21 -15.10 -1.87
N THR A 521 34.04 -15.50 -1.46
CA THR A 521 33.20 -16.40 -2.26
C THR A 521 32.42 -15.57 -3.29
N VAL A 522 32.53 -15.97 -4.55
CA VAL A 522 31.85 -15.28 -5.66
C VAL A 522 30.87 -16.23 -6.33
N LEU A 523 29.59 -15.84 -6.37
CA LEU A 523 28.54 -16.60 -7.01
C LEU A 523 27.99 -15.80 -8.20
N ILE A 524 28.03 -16.38 -9.40
CA ILE A 524 27.63 -15.71 -10.64
C ILE A 524 26.55 -16.54 -11.34
N VAL A 525 25.38 -15.98 -11.54
CA VAL A 525 24.43 -16.52 -12.52
C VAL A 525 24.74 -15.92 -13.87
N GLY A 526 25.01 -16.77 -14.85
CA GLY A 526 25.28 -16.36 -16.23
C GLY A 526 24.34 -17.05 -17.20
N GLN A 527 23.96 -16.32 -18.25
CA GLN A 527 23.23 -16.86 -19.41
C GLN A 527 24.18 -17.10 -20.59
N ARG A 528 25.38 -16.50 -20.56
CA ARG A 528 26.38 -16.59 -21.62
C ARG A 528 27.57 -17.40 -21.16
N ILE A 529 28.00 -18.36 -21.99
CA ILE A 529 29.20 -19.16 -21.72
C ILE A 529 30.44 -18.29 -21.48
N ASN A 530 30.64 -17.24 -22.28
CA ASN A 530 31.75 -16.30 -22.12
C ASN A 530 31.78 -15.60 -20.76
N THR A 531 30.66 -15.53 -20.05
CA THR A 531 30.57 -14.92 -18.72
C THR A 531 31.12 -15.86 -17.63
N ILE A 532 31.00 -17.17 -17.83
CA ILE A 532 31.23 -18.18 -16.79
C ILE A 532 32.39 -19.15 -17.08
N MET A 533 32.89 -19.20 -18.31
CA MET A 533 33.91 -20.19 -18.73
C MET A 533 35.21 -20.16 -17.93
N ASN A 534 35.53 -19.03 -17.29
CA ASN A 534 36.71 -18.87 -16.44
C ASN A 534 36.41 -19.05 -14.94
N ALA A 535 35.20 -19.51 -14.57
CA ALA A 535 34.87 -19.81 -13.19
C ALA A 535 35.61 -21.07 -12.71
N ASP A 536 35.98 -21.08 -11.43
CA ASP A 536 36.65 -22.22 -10.81
C ASP A 536 35.74 -23.45 -10.73
N LYS A 537 34.44 -23.21 -10.59
CA LYS A 537 33.40 -24.23 -10.61
C LYS A 537 32.16 -23.70 -11.36
N ILE A 538 31.62 -24.50 -12.25
CA ILE A 538 30.39 -24.25 -12.97
C ILE A 538 29.37 -25.32 -12.54
N ILE A 539 28.17 -24.89 -12.20
CA ILE A 539 27.02 -25.74 -11.85
C ILE A 539 26.00 -25.60 -12.96
N VAL A 540 25.70 -26.72 -13.61
CA VAL A 540 24.69 -26.78 -14.68
C VAL A 540 23.38 -27.21 -14.09
N LEU A 541 22.35 -26.34 -14.22
CA LEU A 541 20.99 -26.59 -13.74
C LEU A 541 20.07 -26.92 -14.93
N ASP A 542 19.37 -28.01 -14.80
CA ASP A 542 18.29 -28.36 -15.72
C ASP A 542 17.08 -28.90 -14.95
N GLU A 543 15.87 -28.43 -15.27
CA GLU A 543 14.61 -28.77 -14.60
C GLU A 543 14.69 -28.81 -13.06
N GLY A 544 15.40 -27.84 -12.47
CA GLY A 544 15.53 -27.70 -11.02
C GLY A 544 16.52 -28.68 -10.37
N LYS A 545 17.35 -29.39 -11.14
CA LYS A 545 18.38 -30.33 -10.66
C LYS A 545 19.74 -29.92 -11.15
N ILE A 546 20.79 -30.32 -10.42
CA ILE A 546 22.15 -30.22 -10.89
C ILE A 546 22.44 -31.43 -11.80
N VAL A 547 22.69 -31.15 -13.08
CA VAL A 547 23.01 -32.18 -14.10
C VAL A 547 24.50 -32.26 -14.41
N GLY A 548 25.30 -31.27 -13.98
CA GLY A 548 26.76 -31.29 -14.11
C GLY A 548 27.38 -30.25 -13.18
N GLN A 549 28.56 -30.55 -12.66
CA GLN A 549 29.42 -29.61 -11.92
C GLN A 549 30.89 -29.91 -12.17
N GLY A 550 31.66 -28.85 -12.41
CA GLY A 550 33.09 -28.92 -12.72
C GLY A 550 33.59 -27.65 -13.40
N THR A 551 34.78 -27.70 -13.93
CA THR A 551 35.34 -26.63 -14.78
C THR A 551 34.71 -26.64 -16.18
N HIS A 552 34.92 -25.57 -16.93
CA HIS A 552 34.46 -25.51 -18.33
C HIS A 552 34.96 -26.70 -19.16
N GLN A 553 36.24 -27.10 -18.98
CA GLN A 553 36.85 -28.18 -19.74
C GLN A 553 36.26 -29.56 -19.38
N GLU A 554 35.97 -29.82 -18.12
CA GLU A 554 35.31 -31.03 -17.65
C GLU A 554 33.89 -31.13 -18.19
N LEU A 555 33.12 -30.06 -18.06
CA LEU A 555 31.72 -30.03 -18.50
C LEU A 555 31.58 -30.15 -20.03
N MET A 556 32.51 -29.60 -20.79
CA MET A 556 32.56 -29.79 -22.25
C MET A 556 32.82 -31.25 -22.67
N LYS A 557 33.33 -32.11 -21.77
CA LYS A 557 33.53 -33.54 -22.03
C LYS A 557 32.37 -34.40 -21.51
N ASP A 558 31.88 -34.07 -20.30
CA ASP A 558 31.08 -35.00 -19.51
C ASP A 558 29.63 -34.56 -19.32
N CYS A 559 29.22 -33.35 -19.76
CA CYS A 559 27.86 -32.82 -19.56
C CYS A 559 27.20 -32.42 -20.89
N GLU A 560 26.28 -33.25 -21.36
CA GLU A 560 25.54 -33.06 -22.63
C GLU A 560 24.78 -31.70 -22.64
N VAL A 561 24.06 -31.38 -21.55
CA VAL A 561 23.32 -30.11 -21.43
C VAL A 561 24.25 -28.89 -21.53
N TYR A 562 25.45 -28.97 -20.95
CA TYR A 562 26.42 -27.90 -21.06
C TYR A 562 26.96 -27.73 -22.47
N GLN A 563 27.24 -28.87 -23.15
CA GLN A 563 27.68 -28.89 -24.56
C GLN A 563 26.62 -28.27 -25.47
N GLU A 564 25.36 -28.61 -25.29
CA GLU A 564 24.25 -28.01 -26.06
C GLU A 564 24.16 -26.48 -25.86
N ILE A 565 24.27 -26.02 -24.61
CA ILE A 565 24.26 -24.57 -24.31
C ILE A 565 25.49 -23.91 -24.96
N ALA A 566 26.67 -24.52 -24.91
CA ALA A 566 27.88 -24.00 -25.51
C ALA A 566 27.78 -23.96 -27.04
N ALA A 567 27.28 -25.01 -27.67
CA ALA A 567 27.11 -25.08 -29.12
C ALA A 567 26.10 -24.06 -29.64
N SER A 568 25.07 -23.71 -28.85
CA SER A 568 24.10 -22.67 -29.21
C SER A 568 24.66 -21.25 -29.18
N GLN A 569 25.80 -21.02 -28.51
CA GLN A 569 26.31 -19.66 -28.24
C GLN A 569 27.72 -19.41 -28.81
N LEU A 570 28.50 -20.43 -29.10
CA LEU A 570 29.86 -20.33 -29.62
C LEU A 570 29.86 -20.66 -31.11
N SER A 571 30.72 -19.98 -31.89
CA SER A 571 30.93 -20.33 -33.28
C SER A 571 31.72 -21.63 -33.42
N GLU A 572 31.59 -22.34 -34.56
CA GLU A 572 32.39 -23.56 -34.84
C GLU A 572 33.89 -23.31 -34.73
N ASP A 573 34.37 -22.12 -35.16
CA ASP A 573 35.77 -21.71 -35.04
C ASP A 573 36.23 -21.55 -33.59
N ASP A 574 35.34 -21.03 -32.71
CA ASP A 574 35.65 -20.90 -31.29
C ASP A 574 35.68 -22.27 -30.58
N LEU A 575 34.74 -23.15 -30.94
CA LEU A 575 34.71 -24.54 -30.45
C LEU A 575 35.96 -25.34 -30.88
N GLN A 576 36.41 -25.18 -32.14
CA GLN A 576 37.64 -25.83 -32.64
C GLN A 576 38.92 -25.28 -31.99
N LYS A 577 39.02 -23.96 -31.75
CA LYS A 577 40.16 -23.37 -31.03
C LYS A 577 40.23 -23.85 -29.58
N MET A 578 39.10 -24.03 -28.94
CA MET A 578 39.04 -24.55 -27.57
C MET A 578 39.40 -26.02 -27.48
N SER A 579 38.98 -26.85 -28.44
CA SER A 579 39.38 -28.26 -28.52
C SER A 579 40.89 -28.44 -28.82
N ALA A 580 41.47 -27.57 -29.65
CA ALA A 580 42.90 -27.55 -29.95
C ALA A 580 43.79 -27.11 -28.77
N THR A 581 43.30 -26.22 -27.91
CA THR A 581 43.99 -25.76 -26.69
C THR A 581 44.00 -26.85 -25.63
N THR A 582 42.98 -27.67 -25.56
CA THR A 582 42.85 -28.82 -24.64
C THR A 582 43.82 -29.94 -25.02
N ALA A 583 44.08 -30.15 -26.31
CA ALA A 583 45.04 -31.14 -26.80
C ALA A 583 46.51 -30.73 -26.56
N LYS A 584 46.81 -29.42 -26.46
CA LYS A 584 48.20 -28.92 -26.17
C LYS A 584 48.55 -28.87 -24.68
N GLY A 585 47.55 -28.90 -23.76
CA GLY A 585 47.80 -28.95 -22.32
C GLY A 585 47.89 -30.37 -21.73
N ALA A 586 47.68 -31.42 -22.56
CA ALA A 586 47.76 -32.82 -22.19
C ALA A 586 49.01 -33.53 -22.76
N ALA A 587 49.90 -32.82 -23.45
CA ALA A 587 51.23 -33.24 -23.88
C ALA A 587 52.26 -32.43 -23.08
#